data_1d3cb769cf3ee84156b8a9452632a327
#
_entry.id   1d3cb769cf3ee84156b8a9452632a327
#
_cell.length_a   1.000
_cell.length_b   1.000
_cell.length_c   1.000
_cell.angle_alpha   90.00
_cell.angle_beta   90.00
_cell.angle_gamma   90.00
#
_symmetry.space_group_name_H-M   'P 1'
#
loop_
_entity.id
_entity.type
_entity.pdbx_description
1 polymer ?
#
loop_
_entity_poly.entity_id
_entity_poly.type
_entity_poly.pdbx_seq_one_letter_code
_entity_poly.pdbx_strand_id
1 'polypeptide(L)'
;MTRTLETMLFDWDQVPTQLGLVGLAFVLCILIGWERQYFHKAAGIRTHALVGLGSSVFTMISVEGFIYLAEYQVTRDPSRIAAQIVTGVGFLGAGVIFVNRDVVRGLTTAASIWLAAAIGMACGAGLLPLAVFATLLHFVAVLVVAPLGRLLPQAGERTLMELTYEDGRGVLRDVLAEATAMGCETTLVETRAKTSDGRRLIKARMRFRKGPPLRDVMAQLSEIPGVVDIELANARDEL
;
A
#
# COMPACT_ATOMS: atom_id res chain seq x y z
N MET A 1 -12.92 4.75 55.31
CA MET A 1 -11.83 3.98 54.69
C MET A 1 -11.19 4.92 53.66
N THR A 2 -10.26 5.74 54.11
CA THR A 2 -9.59 6.80 53.30
C THR A 2 -8.50 6.13 52.44
N ARG A 3 -8.82 5.83 51.19
CA ARG A 3 -7.75 5.66 50.20
C ARG A 3 -7.04 7.01 50.13
N THR A 4 -5.75 7.02 50.42
CA THR A 4 -4.92 8.21 50.25
C THR A 4 -4.97 8.65 48.78
N LEU A 5 -4.96 9.94 48.51
CA LEU A 5 -4.97 10.53 47.15
C LEU A 5 -3.87 9.91 46.24
N GLU A 6 -2.75 9.48 46.82
CA GLU A 6 -1.66 8.81 46.13
C GLU A 6 -2.06 7.44 45.55
N THR A 7 -2.85 6.62 46.28
CA THR A 7 -3.35 5.32 45.79
C THR A 7 -4.52 5.46 44.82
N MET A 8 -5.18 6.63 44.76
CA MET A 8 -6.19 6.92 43.74
C MET A 8 -5.60 7.37 42.42
N LEU A 9 -4.44 8.05 42.46
CA LEU A 9 -3.80 8.61 41.27
C LEU A 9 -2.82 7.64 40.61
N PHE A 10 -2.26 6.67 41.38
CA PHE A 10 -1.22 5.78 40.85
C PHE A 10 -1.28 4.40 41.52
N ASP A 11 -1.65 3.40 40.74
CA ASP A 11 -1.68 2.00 41.17
C ASP A 11 -0.40 1.29 40.70
N TRP A 12 0.60 1.21 41.58
CA TRP A 12 1.89 0.60 41.28
C TRP A 12 1.78 -0.87 40.87
N ASP A 13 0.77 -1.57 41.31
CA ASP A 13 0.58 -3.01 41.03
C ASP A 13 0.18 -3.23 39.58
N GLN A 14 -0.40 -2.25 38.91
CA GLN A 14 -0.79 -2.33 37.50
C GLN A 14 0.31 -1.91 36.51
N VAL A 15 1.32 -1.17 36.99
CA VAL A 15 2.40 -0.64 36.12
C VAL A 15 3.11 -1.74 35.33
N PRO A 16 3.54 -2.88 35.91
CA PRO A 16 4.20 -3.92 35.13
C PRO A 16 3.31 -4.48 34.00
N THR A 17 2.01 -4.63 34.26
CA THR A 17 1.03 -5.09 33.26
C THR A 17 0.89 -4.07 32.13
N GLN A 18 0.72 -2.81 32.46
CA GLN A 18 0.57 -1.71 31.48
C GLN A 18 1.82 -1.62 30.60
N LEU A 19 3.01 -1.63 31.19
CA LEU A 19 4.29 -1.64 30.44
C LEU A 19 4.42 -2.87 29.55
N GLY A 20 3.99 -4.03 30.03
CA GLY A 20 3.95 -5.28 29.25
C GLY A 20 3.04 -5.18 28.02
N LEU A 21 1.84 -4.63 28.19
CA LEU A 21 0.87 -4.45 27.11
C LEU A 21 1.39 -3.49 26.04
N VAL A 22 1.95 -2.34 26.46
CA VAL A 22 2.55 -1.35 25.56
C VAL A 22 3.80 -1.92 24.88
N GLY A 23 4.65 -2.64 25.64
CA GLY A 23 5.83 -3.30 25.12
C GLY A 23 5.50 -4.36 24.05
N LEU A 24 4.45 -5.14 24.29
CA LEU A 24 3.99 -6.13 23.31
C LEU A 24 3.44 -5.45 22.03
N ALA A 25 2.65 -4.39 22.16
CA ALA A 25 2.18 -3.62 21.01
C ALA A 25 3.37 -3.13 20.16
N PHE A 26 4.38 -2.58 20.81
CA PHE A 26 5.61 -2.11 20.17
C PHE A 26 6.32 -3.23 19.41
N VAL A 27 6.51 -4.40 20.04
CA VAL A 27 7.18 -5.56 19.42
C VAL A 27 6.40 -6.10 18.23
N LEU A 28 5.09 -6.31 18.36
CA LEU A 28 4.26 -6.84 17.26
C LEU A 28 4.28 -5.88 16.06
N CYS A 29 4.21 -4.57 16.31
CA CYS A 29 4.26 -3.58 15.24
C CYS A 29 5.66 -3.43 14.61
N ILE A 30 6.74 -3.65 15.38
CA ILE A 30 8.10 -3.77 14.82
C ILE A 30 8.18 -4.94 13.84
N LEU A 31 7.63 -6.10 14.18
CA LEU A 31 7.65 -7.27 13.29
C LEU A 31 6.97 -6.98 11.94
N ILE A 32 5.81 -6.34 11.97
CA ILE A 32 5.12 -5.89 10.74
C ILE A 32 5.99 -4.87 9.99
N GLY A 33 6.49 -3.86 10.69
CA GLY A 33 7.33 -2.82 10.10
C GLY A 33 8.63 -3.35 9.50
N TRP A 34 9.20 -4.40 10.11
CA TRP A 34 10.39 -5.07 9.59
C TRP A 34 10.10 -5.74 8.24
N GLU A 35 9.03 -6.49 8.14
CA GLU A 35 8.59 -7.08 6.89
C GLU A 35 8.38 -5.99 5.82
N ARG A 36 7.70 -4.89 6.16
CA ARG A 36 7.50 -3.75 5.25
C ARG A 36 8.81 -3.12 4.79
N GLN A 37 9.74 -2.94 5.69
CA GLN A 37 11.07 -2.38 5.36
C GLN A 37 11.90 -3.34 4.52
N TYR A 38 11.85 -4.64 4.79
CA TYR A 38 12.53 -5.67 4.00
C TYR A 38 12.07 -5.65 2.53
N PHE A 39 10.77 -5.47 2.29
CA PHE A 39 10.21 -5.36 0.95
C PHE A 39 10.20 -3.92 0.39
N HIS A 40 10.99 -3.01 0.95
CA HIS A 40 11.14 -1.61 0.47
C HIS A 40 9.81 -0.87 0.30
N LYS A 41 8.87 -1.05 1.26
CA LYS A 41 7.59 -0.34 1.27
C LYS A 41 7.76 1.07 1.88
N ALA A 42 6.85 1.99 1.53
CA ALA A 42 6.93 3.40 1.92
C ALA A 42 6.95 3.63 3.44
N ALA A 43 6.28 2.77 4.24
CA ALA A 43 6.32 2.82 5.70
C ALA A 43 7.00 1.56 6.24
N GLY A 44 8.04 1.74 7.07
CA GLY A 44 8.86 0.68 7.65
C GLY A 44 8.69 0.56 9.18
N ILE A 45 9.75 0.09 9.85
CA ILE A 45 9.79 -0.22 11.29
C ILE A 45 9.36 0.97 12.13
N ARG A 46 9.94 2.15 11.91
CA ARG A 46 9.68 3.34 12.73
C ARG A 46 8.20 3.72 12.72
N THR A 47 7.60 3.76 11.54
CA THR A 47 6.20 4.16 11.38
C THR A 47 5.26 3.19 12.08
N HIS A 48 5.40 1.88 11.84
CA HIS A 48 4.52 0.87 12.44
C HIS A 48 4.70 0.81 13.96
N ALA A 49 5.94 0.85 14.46
CA ALA A 49 6.22 0.84 15.89
C ALA A 49 5.58 2.03 16.61
N LEU A 50 5.72 3.27 16.06
CA LEU A 50 5.15 4.47 16.67
C LEU A 50 3.62 4.49 16.60
N VAL A 51 3.03 4.02 15.50
CA VAL A 51 1.56 3.92 15.37
C VAL A 51 0.99 2.91 16.38
N GLY A 52 1.61 1.72 16.49
CA GLY A 52 1.17 0.71 17.46
C GLY A 52 1.34 1.18 18.91
N LEU A 53 2.49 1.77 19.23
CA LEU A 53 2.77 2.34 20.54
C LEU A 53 1.74 3.41 20.91
N GLY A 54 1.54 4.41 20.04
CA GLY A 54 0.60 5.51 20.29
C GLY A 54 -0.83 5.01 20.45
N SER A 55 -1.27 4.09 19.59
CA SER A 55 -2.60 3.50 19.67
C SER A 55 -2.82 2.71 20.96
N SER A 56 -1.82 1.97 21.43
CA SER A 56 -1.88 1.23 22.69
C SER A 56 -2.01 2.18 23.88
N VAL A 57 -1.17 3.22 23.95
CA VAL A 57 -1.21 4.23 25.02
C VAL A 57 -2.54 4.99 25.03
N PHE A 58 -3.02 5.46 23.87
CA PHE A 58 -4.30 6.16 23.81
C PHE A 58 -5.48 5.27 24.23
N THR A 59 -5.47 3.98 23.84
CA THR A 59 -6.50 3.03 24.25
C THR A 59 -6.47 2.81 25.77
N MET A 60 -5.29 2.66 26.35
CA MET A 60 -5.11 2.50 27.79
C MET A 60 -5.61 3.73 28.55
N ILE A 61 -5.29 4.93 28.08
CA ILE A 61 -5.83 6.19 28.64
C ILE A 61 -7.36 6.20 28.55
N SER A 62 -7.94 5.71 27.45
CA SER A 62 -9.39 5.67 27.27
C SER A 62 -10.07 4.72 28.23
N VAL A 63 -9.47 3.55 28.50
CA VAL A 63 -10.05 2.52 29.36
C VAL A 63 -9.81 2.85 30.83
N GLU A 64 -8.61 3.25 31.21
CA GLU A 64 -8.17 3.37 32.60
C GLU A 64 -7.98 4.82 33.07
N GLY A 65 -7.59 5.74 32.20
CA GLY A 65 -7.12 7.06 32.60
C GLY A 65 -8.15 7.94 33.31
N PHE A 66 -9.43 7.66 33.12
CA PHE A 66 -10.55 8.45 33.71
C PHE A 66 -11.37 7.65 34.73
N ILE A 67 -10.81 6.58 35.30
CA ILE A 67 -11.52 5.70 36.24
C ILE A 67 -12.02 6.44 37.48
N TYR A 68 -11.27 7.44 37.98
CA TYR A 68 -11.63 8.26 39.11
C TYR A 68 -12.91 9.08 38.91
N LEU A 69 -13.29 9.38 37.66
CA LEU A 69 -14.52 10.11 37.34
C LEU A 69 -15.79 9.30 37.62
N ALA A 70 -15.67 7.97 37.76
CA ALA A 70 -16.80 7.12 38.05
C ALA A 70 -17.41 7.42 39.43
N GLU A 71 -16.63 7.92 40.37
CA GLU A 71 -17.10 8.34 41.70
C GLU A 71 -18.02 9.56 41.65
N TYR A 72 -17.91 10.38 40.58
CA TYR A 72 -18.72 11.58 40.37
C TYR A 72 -19.97 11.33 39.51
N GLN A 73 -20.39 10.07 39.31
CA GLN A 73 -21.53 9.67 38.47
C GLN A 73 -21.44 10.16 37.01
N VAL A 74 -20.24 10.42 36.51
CA VAL A 74 -20.01 10.84 35.14
C VAL A 74 -20.05 9.60 34.24
N THR A 75 -20.93 9.59 33.24
CA THR A 75 -20.99 8.54 32.23
C THR A 75 -19.72 8.56 31.38
N ARG A 76 -18.96 7.47 31.38
CA ARG A 76 -17.75 7.32 30.56
C ARG A 76 -18.08 6.50 29.33
N ASP A 77 -17.49 6.93 28.22
CA ASP A 77 -17.55 6.22 26.98
C ASP A 77 -16.11 5.95 26.47
N PRO A 78 -15.54 4.80 26.79
CA PRO A 78 -14.18 4.43 26.37
C PRO A 78 -14.05 4.27 24.85
N SER A 79 -15.14 4.17 24.11
CA SER A 79 -15.11 4.03 22.66
C SER A 79 -14.74 5.33 21.94
N ARG A 80 -14.88 6.48 22.56
CA ARG A 80 -14.62 7.80 21.93
C ARG A 80 -13.18 7.98 21.49
N ILE A 81 -12.22 7.70 22.37
CA ILE A 81 -10.79 7.83 22.01
C ILE A 81 -10.44 6.76 20.97
N ALA A 82 -10.96 5.55 21.11
CA ALA A 82 -10.77 4.47 20.13
C ALA A 82 -11.27 4.90 18.72
N ALA A 83 -12.44 5.53 18.64
CA ALA A 83 -12.97 6.06 17.38
C ALA A 83 -12.04 7.13 16.77
N GLN A 84 -11.46 8.01 17.60
CA GLN A 84 -10.52 9.03 17.15
C GLN A 84 -9.18 8.45 16.67
N ILE A 85 -8.70 7.35 17.28
CA ILE A 85 -7.52 6.63 16.78
C ILE A 85 -7.78 6.16 15.36
N VAL A 86 -8.91 5.49 15.10
CA VAL A 86 -9.28 4.98 13.77
C VAL A 86 -9.34 6.10 12.74
N THR A 87 -9.94 7.23 13.10
CA THR A 87 -10.03 8.42 12.25
C THR A 87 -8.64 9.04 11.99
N GLY A 88 -7.84 9.22 13.04
CA GLY A 88 -6.50 9.83 12.95
C GLY A 88 -5.53 9.01 12.11
N VAL A 89 -5.56 7.68 12.23
CA VAL A 89 -4.73 6.79 11.41
C VAL A 89 -5.17 6.82 9.94
N GLY A 90 -6.44 7.09 9.66
CA GLY A 90 -6.91 7.33 8.29
C GLY A 90 -6.18 8.47 7.59
N PHE A 91 -5.87 9.55 8.32
CA PHE A 91 -5.06 10.67 7.81
C PHE A 91 -3.63 10.24 7.44
N LEU A 92 -2.97 9.46 8.31
CA LEU A 92 -1.64 8.90 8.01
C LEU A 92 -1.68 7.95 6.82
N GLY A 93 -2.72 7.11 6.73
CA GLY A 93 -2.96 6.22 5.60
C GLY A 93 -3.12 6.98 4.29
N ALA A 94 -3.89 8.06 4.27
CA ALA A 94 -4.05 8.91 3.11
C ALA A 94 -2.72 9.55 2.67
N GLY A 95 -1.86 9.93 3.64
CA GLY A 95 -0.56 10.54 3.37
C GLY A 95 0.47 9.62 2.68
N VAL A 96 0.25 8.30 2.68
CA VAL A 96 1.13 7.33 2.00
C VAL A 96 0.56 6.80 0.69
N ILE A 97 -0.63 7.24 0.30
CA ILE A 97 -1.27 6.88 -0.97
C ILE A 97 -0.93 7.95 -2.01
N PHE A 98 -0.27 7.54 -3.08
CA PHE A 98 0.07 8.41 -4.20
C PHE A 98 -0.69 7.95 -5.44
N VAL A 99 -1.31 8.92 -6.11
CA VAL A 99 -1.99 8.71 -7.39
C VAL A 99 -1.20 9.45 -8.45
N ASN A 100 -0.65 8.71 -9.42
CA ASN A 100 0.03 9.29 -10.57
C ASN A 100 -0.61 8.72 -11.84
N ARG A 101 -1.31 9.59 -12.60
CA ARG A 101 -2.10 9.21 -13.78
C ARG A 101 -3.03 8.02 -13.45
N ASP A 102 -2.77 6.86 -14.03
CA ASP A 102 -3.60 5.65 -13.86
C ASP A 102 -3.07 4.67 -12.79
N VAL A 103 -2.01 5.03 -12.08
CA VAL A 103 -1.34 4.16 -11.10
C VAL A 103 -1.57 4.66 -9.69
N VAL A 104 -2.16 3.83 -8.84
CA VAL A 104 -2.33 4.10 -7.41
C VAL A 104 -1.33 3.25 -6.62
N ARG A 105 -0.45 3.92 -5.86
CA ARG A 105 0.56 3.26 -5.01
C ARG A 105 0.27 3.53 -3.53
N GLY A 106 0.75 2.66 -2.64
CA GLY A 106 0.65 2.87 -1.20
C GLY A 106 -0.58 2.29 -0.52
N LEU A 107 -1.57 1.72 -1.25
CA LEU A 107 -2.79 1.16 -0.68
C LEU A 107 -2.51 0.08 0.38
N THR A 108 -1.65 -0.89 0.08
CA THR A 108 -1.27 -1.94 1.04
C THR A 108 -0.49 -1.37 2.23
N THR A 109 0.33 -0.34 2.01
CA THR A 109 1.05 0.36 3.09
C THR A 109 0.07 1.08 4.03
N ALA A 110 -0.91 1.79 3.49
CA ALA A 110 -1.97 2.43 4.28
C ALA A 110 -2.76 1.42 5.10
N ALA A 111 -3.14 0.29 4.49
CA ALA A 111 -3.84 -0.80 5.18
C ALA A 111 -2.99 -1.42 6.31
N SER A 112 -1.67 -1.59 6.11
CA SER A 112 -0.79 -2.12 7.15
C SER A 112 -0.59 -1.16 8.32
N ILE A 113 -0.54 0.15 8.08
CA ILE A 113 -0.49 1.19 9.13
C ILE A 113 -1.80 1.16 9.93
N TRP A 114 -2.94 1.05 9.25
CA TRP A 114 -4.26 0.96 9.90
C TRP A 114 -4.37 -0.30 10.77
N LEU A 115 -3.88 -1.44 10.30
CA LEU A 115 -3.82 -2.68 11.07
C LEU A 115 -2.87 -2.59 12.28
N ALA A 116 -1.72 -1.92 12.14
CA ALA A 116 -0.80 -1.69 13.25
C ALA A 116 -1.44 -0.88 14.37
N ALA A 117 -2.28 0.11 14.03
CA ALA A 117 -3.07 0.84 15.02
C ALA A 117 -4.08 -0.08 15.72
N ALA A 118 -4.79 -0.94 14.98
CA ALA A 118 -5.74 -1.90 15.55
C ALA A 118 -5.05 -2.89 16.51
N ILE A 119 -3.86 -3.38 16.17
CA ILE A 119 -3.04 -4.24 17.03
C ILE A 119 -2.63 -3.50 18.31
N GLY A 120 -2.18 -2.23 18.17
CA GLY A 120 -1.89 -1.37 19.32
C GLY A 120 -3.11 -1.19 20.22
N MET A 121 -4.27 -0.90 19.65
CA MET A 121 -5.53 -0.78 20.39
C MET A 121 -5.89 -2.09 21.13
N ALA A 122 -5.76 -3.23 20.46
CA ALA A 122 -6.05 -4.54 21.06
C ALA A 122 -5.11 -4.82 22.25
N CYS A 123 -3.83 -4.51 22.13
CA CYS A 123 -2.89 -4.61 23.26
C CYS A 123 -3.28 -3.67 24.40
N GLY A 124 -3.55 -2.38 24.12
CA GLY A 124 -3.92 -1.39 25.12
C GLY A 124 -5.25 -1.71 25.83
N ALA A 125 -6.13 -2.45 25.18
CA ALA A 125 -7.37 -2.97 25.75
C ALA A 125 -7.23 -4.33 26.47
N GLY A 126 -6.01 -4.91 26.53
CA GLY A 126 -5.76 -6.22 27.14
C GLY A 126 -6.17 -7.42 26.29
N LEU A 127 -6.55 -7.21 25.02
CA LEU A 127 -7.00 -8.26 24.10
C LEU A 127 -5.81 -8.93 23.38
N LEU A 128 -4.87 -9.49 24.15
CA LEU A 128 -3.60 -10.01 23.63
C LEU A 128 -3.74 -11.12 22.60
N PRO A 129 -4.64 -12.13 22.77
CA PRO A 129 -4.82 -13.18 21.76
C PRO A 129 -5.25 -12.59 20.41
N LEU A 130 -6.10 -11.55 20.42
CA LEU A 130 -6.55 -10.87 19.21
C LEU A 130 -5.40 -10.14 18.53
N ALA A 131 -4.56 -9.42 19.29
CA ALA A 131 -3.40 -8.72 18.76
C ALA A 131 -2.40 -9.66 18.08
N VAL A 132 -2.08 -10.78 18.73
CA VAL A 132 -1.18 -11.80 18.17
C VAL A 132 -1.79 -12.44 16.93
N PHE A 133 -3.06 -12.81 16.98
CA PHE A 133 -3.75 -13.42 15.85
C PHE A 133 -3.84 -12.47 14.65
N ALA A 134 -4.15 -11.21 14.87
CA ALA A 134 -4.15 -10.20 13.80
C ALA A 134 -2.77 -10.02 13.16
N THR A 135 -1.70 -10.05 13.96
CA THR A 135 -0.33 -10.02 13.47
C THR A 135 0.02 -11.24 12.62
N LEU A 136 -0.37 -12.43 13.06
CA LEU A 136 -0.17 -13.67 12.28
C LEU A 136 -0.93 -13.63 10.97
N LEU A 137 -2.18 -13.17 10.97
CA LEU A 137 -2.96 -13.02 9.74
C LEU A 137 -2.36 -11.99 8.79
N HIS A 138 -1.74 -10.93 9.28
CA HIS A 138 -0.98 -10.01 8.43
C HIS A 138 0.12 -10.74 7.66
N PHE A 139 0.93 -11.56 8.35
CA PHE A 139 1.98 -12.32 7.67
C PHE A 139 1.42 -13.33 6.69
N VAL A 140 0.33 -14.02 7.02
CA VAL A 140 -0.36 -14.90 6.08
C VAL A 140 -0.83 -14.12 4.85
N ALA A 141 -1.44 -12.96 5.02
CA ALA A 141 -1.93 -12.15 3.91
C ALA A 141 -0.79 -11.70 2.97
N VAL A 142 0.35 -11.30 3.53
CA VAL A 142 1.46 -10.73 2.75
C VAL A 142 2.37 -11.82 2.17
N LEU A 143 2.68 -12.87 2.94
CA LEU A 143 3.65 -13.89 2.54
C LEU A 143 3.02 -15.08 1.80
N VAL A 144 1.73 -15.32 2.00
CA VAL A 144 1.03 -16.47 1.39
C VAL A 144 -0.01 -16.00 0.37
N VAL A 145 -0.98 -15.18 0.79
CA VAL A 145 -2.11 -14.80 -0.08
C VAL A 145 -1.64 -13.91 -1.24
N ALA A 146 -0.77 -12.93 -0.99
CA ALA A 146 -0.30 -12.03 -2.04
C ALA A 146 0.50 -12.75 -3.15
N PRO A 147 1.46 -13.66 -2.89
CA PRO A 147 2.10 -14.42 -3.95
C PRO A 147 1.15 -15.42 -4.62
N LEU A 148 0.23 -16.04 -3.89
CA LEU A 148 -0.78 -16.94 -4.45
C LEU A 148 -1.70 -16.21 -5.44
N GLY A 149 -2.05 -14.95 -5.14
CA GLY A 149 -2.81 -14.10 -6.05
C GLY A 149 -2.13 -13.83 -7.39
N ARG A 150 -0.80 -13.90 -7.45
CA ARG A 150 -0.03 -13.74 -8.70
C ARG A 150 -0.08 -14.98 -9.61
N LEU A 151 -0.48 -16.14 -9.05
CA LEU A 151 -0.67 -17.36 -9.83
C LEU A 151 -2.02 -17.39 -10.56
N LEU A 152 -2.95 -16.53 -10.16
CA LEU A 152 -4.22 -16.38 -10.87
C LEU A 152 -3.97 -15.66 -12.19
N PRO A 153 -4.55 -16.16 -13.31
CA PRO A 153 -4.45 -15.48 -14.59
C PRO A 153 -4.96 -14.05 -14.44
N GLN A 154 -4.06 -13.08 -14.56
CA GLN A 154 -4.47 -11.69 -14.58
C GLN A 154 -5.17 -11.43 -15.92
N ALA A 155 -6.47 -11.22 -15.91
CA ALA A 155 -7.23 -10.84 -17.09
C ALA A 155 -6.70 -9.50 -17.61
N GLY A 156 -5.88 -9.54 -18.66
CA GLY A 156 -5.31 -8.40 -19.36
C GLY A 156 -4.08 -7.82 -18.69
N GLU A 157 -2.93 -8.49 -18.80
CA GLU A 157 -1.63 -7.83 -18.59
C GLU A 157 -1.60 -6.57 -19.47
N ARG A 158 -1.53 -5.43 -18.79
CA ARG A 158 -1.35 -4.13 -19.47
C ARG A 158 0.12 -3.98 -19.76
N THR A 159 0.53 -4.31 -20.98
CA THR A 159 1.92 -4.14 -21.36
C THR A 159 2.10 -2.79 -22.05
N LEU A 160 3.05 -2.00 -21.55
CA LEU A 160 3.49 -0.78 -22.20
C LEU A 160 4.63 -1.12 -23.15
N MET A 161 4.48 -0.75 -24.43
CA MET A 161 5.54 -0.81 -25.42
C MET A 161 5.85 0.60 -25.93
N GLU A 162 7.11 0.85 -26.15
CA GLU A 162 7.60 2.02 -26.86
C GLU A 162 7.91 1.63 -28.30
N LEU A 163 7.23 2.26 -29.23
CA LEU A 163 7.38 2.08 -30.66
C LEU A 163 8.05 3.32 -31.24
N THR A 164 9.16 3.15 -31.94
CA THR A 164 9.82 4.21 -32.69
C THR A 164 9.57 4.00 -34.18
N TYR A 165 9.01 5.00 -34.86
CA TYR A 165 8.67 4.91 -36.29
C TYR A 165 8.92 6.20 -37.03
N GLU A 166 9.03 6.13 -38.38
CA GLU A 166 9.21 7.25 -39.28
C GLU A 166 7.91 8.07 -39.42
N ASP A 167 7.98 9.39 -39.21
CA ASP A 167 6.84 10.31 -39.35
C ASP A 167 6.41 10.45 -40.83
N GLY A 168 5.12 10.66 -41.05
CA GLY A 168 4.57 11.04 -42.35
C GLY A 168 4.18 9.88 -43.28
N ARG A 169 4.35 8.58 -42.88
CA ARG A 169 4.05 7.41 -43.69
C ARG A 169 2.78 6.66 -43.26
N GLY A 170 2.04 7.16 -42.29
CA GLY A 170 0.85 6.48 -41.80
C GLY A 170 1.15 5.25 -40.91
N VAL A 171 2.43 5.04 -40.53
CA VAL A 171 2.90 3.87 -39.77
C VAL A 171 2.09 3.61 -38.51
N LEU A 172 1.75 4.64 -37.76
CA LEU A 172 0.92 4.49 -36.52
C LEU A 172 -0.45 3.88 -36.86
N ARG A 173 -1.07 4.24 -37.97
CA ARG A 173 -2.35 3.70 -38.38
C ARG A 173 -2.23 2.20 -38.72
N ASP A 174 -1.15 1.82 -39.40
CA ASP A 174 -0.93 0.44 -39.82
C ASP A 174 -0.60 -0.42 -38.61
N VAL A 175 0.18 0.08 -37.65
CA VAL A 175 0.44 -0.56 -36.35
C VAL A 175 -0.85 -0.79 -35.55
N LEU A 176 -1.72 0.22 -35.49
CA LEU A 176 -3.00 0.09 -34.79
C LEU A 176 -3.95 -0.91 -35.48
N ALA A 177 -3.96 -0.92 -36.80
CA ALA A 177 -4.76 -1.86 -37.59
C ALA A 177 -4.29 -3.30 -37.36
N GLU A 178 -2.98 -3.54 -37.43
CA GLU A 178 -2.39 -4.86 -37.22
C GLU A 178 -2.60 -5.35 -35.79
N ALA A 179 -2.34 -4.50 -34.80
CA ALA A 179 -2.61 -4.82 -33.40
C ALA A 179 -4.09 -5.19 -33.14
N THR A 180 -5.02 -4.48 -33.81
CA THR A 180 -6.44 -4.78 -33.72
C THR A 180 -6.78 -6.11 -34.42
N ALA A 181 -6.17 -6.40 -35.54
CA ALA A 181 -6.34 -7.67 -36.26
C ALA A 181 -5.86 -8.87 -35.42
N MET A 182 -4.81 -8.67 -34.62
CA MET A 182 -4.33 -9.67 -33.64
C MET A 182 -5.21 -9.78 -32.39
N GLY A 183 -6.29 -9.00 -32.27
CA GLY A 183 -7.17 -8.99 -31.11
C GLY A 183 -6.65 -8.21 -29.91
N CYS A 184 -5.63 -7.36 -30.10
CA CYS A 184 -5.13 -6.49 -29.07
C CYS A 184 -6.00 -5.23 -28.91
N GLU A 185 -6.36 -4.89 -27.69
CA GLU A 185 -6.90 -3.57 -27.37
C GLU A 185 -5.72 -2.61 -27.14
N THR A 186 -5.56 -1.62 -28.02
CA THR A 186 -4.40 -0.72 -27.99
C THR A 186 -4.83 0.69 -27.61
N THR A 187 -4.10 1.31 -26.68
CA THR A 187 -4.31 2.70 -26.26
C THR A 187 -3.00 3.47 -26.40
N LEU A 188 -3.02 4.58 -27.14
CA LEU A 188 -1.89 5.49 -27.24
C LEU A 188 -1.81 6.32 -25.94
N VAL A 189 -0.67 6.24 -25.26
CA VAL A 189 -0.44 6.92 -23.96
C VAL A 189 0.28 8.25 -24.18
N GLU A 190 1.34 8.24 -25.00
CA GLU A 190 2.18 9.41 -25.22
C GLU A 190 2.86 9.30 -26.59
N THR A 191 3.11 10.46 -27.20
CA THR A 191 3.95 10.56 -28.40
C THR A 191 4.99 11.65 -28.22
N ARG A 192 6.24 11.35 -28.58
CA ARG A 192 7.35 12.32 -28.58
C ARG A 192 8.03 12.31 -29.94
N ALA A 193 8.15 13.47 -30.55
CA ALA A 193 8.92 13.62 -31.78
C ALA A 193 10.42 13.74 -31.43
N LYS A 194 11.27 12.98 -32.17
CA LYS A 194 12.73 13.06 -32.09
C LYS A 194 13.29 13.15 -33.49
N THR A 195 14.17 14.09 -33.73
CA THR A 195 14.90 14.16 -35.01
C THR A 195 16.25 13.45 -34.82
N SER A 196 16.54 12.44 -35.65
CA SER A 196 17.81 11.73 -35.67
C SER A 196 18.24 11.58 -37.13
N ASP A 197 19.50 11.89 -37.43
CA ASP A 197 20.11 11.77 -38.77
C ASP A 197 19.29 12.42 -39.91
N GLY A 198 18.66 13.58 -39.63
CA GLY A 198 17.83 14.31 -40.60
C GLY A 198 16.46 13.66 -40.85
N ARG A 199 16.14 12.55 -40.20
CA ARG A 199 14.83 11.90 -40.27
C ARG A 199 13.99 12.29 -39.05
N ARG A 200 12.72 12.53 -39.28
CA ARG A 200 11.77 12.80 -38.21
C ARG A 200 11.19 11.44 -37.73
N LEU A 201 11.60 11.05 -36.53
CA LEU A 201 11.14 9.85 -35.85
C LEU A 201 10.12 10.23 -34.76
N ILE A 202 9.12 9.38 -34.60
CA ILE A 202 8.16 9.51 -33.50
C ILE A 202 8.33 8.31 -32.58
N LYS A 203 8.53 8.58 -31.30
CA LYS A 203 8.52 7.58 -30.23
C LYS A 203 7.12 7.60 -29.60
N ALA A 204 6.33 6.55 -29.84
CA ALA A 204 4.99 6.40 -29.31
C ALA A 204 4.99 5.36 -28.19
N ARG A 205 4.48 5.74 -27.04
CA ARG A 205 4.23 4.83 -25.91
C ARG A 205 2.81 4.34 -26.00
N MET A 206 2.64 3.05 -26.16
CA MET A 206 1.35 2.40 -26.40
C MET A 206 1.09 1.32 -25.34
N ARG A 207 -0.14 1.24 -24.88
CA ARG A 207 -0.61 0.23 -23.94
C ARG A 207 -1.39 -0.83 -24.68
N PHE A 208 -0.95 -2.08 -24.55
CA PHE A 208 -1.61 -3.23 -25.12
C PHE A 208 -2.33 -4.03 -24.03
N ARG A 209 -3.55 -4.45 -24.35
CA ARG A 209 -4.38 -5.32 -23.51
C ARG A 209 -4.97 -6.41 -24.39
N LYS A 210 -5.10 -7.61 -23.83
CA LYS A 210 -5.54 -8.79 -24.59
C LYS A 210 -4.61 -9.11 -25.76
N GLY A 211 -4.88 -10.18 -26.49
CA GLY A 211 -4.12 -10.61 -27.67
C GLY A 211 -3.18 -11.78 -27.41
N PRO A 212 -2.40 -12.15 -28.41
CA PRO A 212 -1.42 -13.24 -28.33
C PRO A 212 -0.24 -12.90 -27.42
N PRO A 213 0.69 -13.85 -27.19
CA PRO A 213 1.91 -13.59 -26.43
C PRO A 213 2.65 -12.36 -26.95
N LEU A 214 3.13 -11.55 -26.04
CA LEU A 214 3.77 -10.27 -26.32
C LEU A 214 4.90 -10.37 -27.36
N ARG A 215 5.64 -11.47 -27.32
CA ARG A 215 6.73 -11.73 -28.25
C ARG A 215 6.25 -11.80 -29.70
N ASP A 216 5.09 -12.39 -29.92
CA ASP A 216 4.50 -12.54 -31.26
C ASP A 216 3.97 -11.19 -31.75
N VAL A 217 3.37 -10.40 -30.85
CA VAL A 217 2.94 -9.01 -31.15
C VAL A 217 4.14 -8.16 -31.55
N MET A 218 5.23 -8.18 -30.78
CA MET A 218 6.44 -7.42 -31.10
C MET A 218 7.05 -7.85 -32.44
N ALA A 219 7.12 -9.16 -32.71
CA ALA A 219 7.65 -9.68 -33.96
C ALA A 219 6.84 -9.18 -35.17
N GLN A 220 5.53 -9.28 -35.09
CA GLN A 220 4.63 -8.91 -36.19
C GLN A 220 4.59 -7.39 -36.43
N LEU A 221 4.61 -6.60 -35.36
CA LEU A 221 4.66 -5.13 -35.49
C LEU A 221 6.01 -4.63 -36.00
N SER A 222 7.10 -5.35 -35.74
CA SER A 222 8.44 -4.98 -36.27
C SER A 222 8.58 -5.19 -37.78
N GLU A 223 7.73 -6.00 -38.40
CA GLU A 223 7.73 -6.22 -39.85
C GLU A 223 7.01 -5.09 -40.63
N ILE A 224 6.33 -4.18 -39.95
CA ILE A 224 5.60 -3.07 -40.59
C ILE A 224 6.60 -2.06 -41.15
N PRO A 225 6.54 -1.71 -42.46
CA PRO A 225 7.45 -0.77 -43.07
C PRO A 225 7.40 0.60 -42.42
N GLY A 226 8.54 1.12 -41.95
CA GLY A 226 8.66 2.38 -41.26
C GLY A 226 8.70 2.28 -39.73
N VAL A 227 8.52 1.10 -39.16
CA VAL A 227 8.86 0.81 -37.77
C VAL A 227 10.37 0.67 -37.67
N VAL A 228 10.98 1.40 -36.75
CA VAL A 228 12.45 1.44 -36.58
C VAL A 228 12.86 0.59 -35.37
N ASP A 229 12.08 0.65 -34.30
CA ASP A 229 12.39 -0.07 -33.05
C ASP A 229 11.16 -0.28 -32.21
N ILE A 230 11.14 -1.41 -31.47
CA ILE A 230 10.08 -1.76 -30.51
C ILE A 230 10.73 -2.22 -29.22
N GLU A 231 10.52 -1.50 -28.15
CA GLU A 231 11.03 -1.83 -26.82
C GLU A 231 9.87 -2.00 -25.81
N LEU A 232 10.10 -2.86 -24.83
CA LEU A 232 9.23 -2.88 -23.65
C LEU A 232 9.52 -1.64 -22.81
N ALA A 233 8.51 -0.81 -22.57
CA ALA A 233 8.68 0.33 -21.69
C ALA A 233 8.99 -0.19 -20.26
N ASN A 234 10.18 0.14 -19.76
CA ASN A 234 10.56 -0.21 -18.41
C ASN A 234 9.66 0.54 -17.43
N ALA A 235 9.15 -0.16 -16.42
CA ALA A 235 8.38 0.44 -15.32
C ALA A 235 9.18 1.49 -14.50
N ARG A 236 10.46 1.71 -14.81
CA ARG A 236 11.33 2.72 -14.18
C ARG A 236 11.21 4.11 -14.80
N ASP A 237 10.67 4.23 -16.01
CA ASP A 237 10.53 5.53 -16.68
C ASP A 237 9.22 6.25 -16.35
N GLU A 238 8.48 5.76 -15.37
CA GLU A 238 7.26 6.36 -14.83
C GLU A 238 7.50 7.25 -13.59
N LEU A 239 8.77 7.64 -13.29
CA LEU A 239 9.11 8.56 -12.20
C LEU A 239 9.15 10.01 -12.65
#